data_48be564af894a37c706befc9cab7f646
#
_entry.id   48be564af894a37c706befc9cab7f646
#
_cell.length_a   1.000
_cell.length_b   1.000
_cell.length_c   1.000
_cell.angle_alpha   90.00
_cell.angle_beta   90.00
_cell.angle_gamma   90.00
#
_symmetry.space_group_name_H-M   'P 1'
#
loop_
_entity.id
_entity.type
_entity.pdbx_description
1 polymer ?
#
loop_
_entity_poly.entity_id
_entity_poly.type
_entity_poly.pdbx_seq_one_letter_code
_entity_poly.pdbx_strand_id
1 'polypeptide(L)'
;MERFLTSLLAETPATLKIALVAPPPMELGAWVSDQRTIETSHQLAECYEAVAHRLGIAFADAGAWNVGLAYDGVHFSEEGHLAFAKGMQKALDALL
;
A
#
# COMPACT_ATOMS: atom_id res chain seq x y z
N MET A 1 0.02 9.28 9.17
CA MET A 1 -0.06 7.82 9.15
C MET A 1 0.40 7.18 10.46
N GLU A 2 1.58 7.49 10.93
CA GLU A 2 2.10 6.88 12.16
C GLU A 2 1.25 7.17 13.40
N ARG A 3 0.76 8.40 13.54
CA ARG A 3 -0.15 8.75 14.62
C ARG A 3 -1.43 7.93 14.61
N PHE A 4 -2.00 7.77 13.43
CA PHE A 4 -3.21 6.97 13.25
C PHE A 4 -2.97 5.52 13.68
N LEU A 5 -1.88 4.93 13.24
CA LEU A 5 -1.54 3.55 13.58
C LEU A 5 -1.23 3.38 15.06
N THR A 6 -0.53 4.36 15.66
CA THR A 6 -0.24 4.34 17.10
C THR A 6 -1.54 4.35 17.91
N SER A 7 -2.48 5.22 17.55
CA SER A 7 -3.79 5.27 18.21
C SER A 7 -4.56 3.97 18.02
N LEU A 8 -4.53 3.43 16.80
CA LEU A 8 -5.22 2.17 16.50
C LEU A 8 -4.65 1.02 17.34
N LEU A 9 -3.33 0.92 17.43
CA LEU A 9 -2.67 -0.12 18.23
C LEU A 9 -3.02 -0.02 19.71
N ALA A 10 -3.14 1.21 20.23
CA ALA A 10 -3.48 1.42 21.64
C ALA A 10 -4.92 0.98 21.96
N GLU A 11 -5.81 1.01 20.97
CA GLU A 11 -7.24 0.73 21.16
C GLU A 11 -7.66 -0.69 20.75
N THR A 12 -6.75 -1.45 20.11
CA THR A 12 -7.08 -2.79 19.62
C THR A 12 -6.53 -3.87 20.55
N PRO A 13 -7.21 -5.04 20.62
CA PRO A 13 -6.69 -6.18 21.39
C PRO A 13 -5.35 -6.66 20.85
N ALA A 14 -4.50 -7.16 21.74
CA ALA A 14 -3.18 -7.70 21.37
C ALA A 14 -3.28 -8.91 20.43
N THR A 15 -4.44 -9.56 20.37
CA THR A 15 -4.70 -10.71 19.49
C THR A 15 -5.00 -10.28 18.05
N LEU A 16 -5.28 -9.00 17.80
CA LEU A 16 -5.58 -8.50 16.46
C LEU A 16 -4.28 -8.25 15.71
N LYS A 17 -4.17 -8.79 14.51
CA LYS A 17 -3.01 -8.55 13.64
C LYS A 17 -3.31 -7.37 12.72
N ILE A 18 -2.33 -6.48 12.57
CA ILE A 18 -2.45 -5.30 11.71
C ILE A 18 -1.37 -5.39 10.64
N ALA A 19 -1.74 -5.10 9.41
CA ALA A 19 -0.81 -4.98 8.30
C ALA A 19 -1.00 -3.63 7.62
N LEU A 20 0.10 -2.96 7.34
CA LEU A 20 0.12 -1.72 6.56
C LEU A 20 0.47 -2.08 5.12
N VAL A 21 -0.38 -1.68 4.17
CA VAL A 21 -0.16 -1.95 2.75
C VAL A 21 0.17 -0.65 2.05
N ALA A 22 1.36 -0.57 1.44
CA ALA A 22 1.71 0.57 0.61
C ALA A 22 0.98 0.49 -0.72
N PRO A 23 0.42 1.60 -1.23
CA PRO A 23 -0.28 1.60 -2.51
C PRO A 23 0.70 1.45 -3.67
N PRO A 24 0.25 0.97 -4.84
CA PRO A 24 1.06 1.02 -6.05
C PRO A 24 1.40 2.47 -6.39
N PRO A 25 2.61 2.74 -6.95
CA PRO A 25 2.95 4.09 -7.38
C PRO A 25 2.02 4.59 -8.48
N MET A 26 1.86 5.90 -8.58
CA MET A 26 1.12 6.54 -9.66
C MET A 26 1.90 6.47 -10.97
N GLU A 27 1.20 6.57 -12.08
CA GLU A 27 1.76 6.60 -13.43
C GLU A 27 1.26 7.82 -14.17
N LEU A 28 1.94 8.21 -15.26
CA LEU A 28 1.43 9.24 -16.14
C LEU A 28 0.06 8.85 -16.68
N GLY A 29 -0.88 9.78 -16.61
CA GLY A 29 -2.24 9.54 -17.06
C GLY A 29 -3.02 10.85 -17.05
N ALA A 30 -4.33 10.78 -17.28
CA ALA A 30 -5.17 11.96 -17.39
C ALA A 30 -5.17 12.84 -16.12
N TRP A 31 -4.97 12.23 -14.96
CA TRP A 31 -4.96 12.95 -13.67
C TRP A 31 -3.56 13.14 -13.11
N VAL A 32 -2.55 12.57 -13.73
CA VAL A 32 -1.16 12.65 -13.26
C VAL A 32 -0.29 13.11 -14.42
N SER A 33 0.03 14.40 -14.46
CA SER A 33 0.83 15.00 -15.51
C SER A 33 2.22 15.44 -15.03
N ASP A 34 2.48 15.34 -13.73
CA ASP A 34 3.69 15.83 -13.10
C ASP A 34 4.58 14.65 -12.66
N GLN A 35 5.78 14.59 -13.22
CA GLN A 35 6.77 13.57 -12.88
C GLN A 35 7.14 13.59 -11.40
N ARG A 36 7.13 14.76 -10.77
CA ARG A 36 7.42 14.88 -9.34
C ARG A 36 6.40 14.13 -8.49
N THR A 37 5.13 14.20 -8.87
CA THR A 37 4.06 13.45 -8.18
C THR A 37 4.31 11.96 -8.24
N ILE A 38 4.74 11.47 -9.41
CA ILE A 38 5.06 10.06 -9.61
C ILE A 38 6.24 9.66 -8.74
N GLU A 39 7.31 10.43 -8.76
CA GLU A 39 8.51 10.16 -7.96
C GLU A 39 8.19 10.15 -6.47
N THR A 40 7.36 11.08 -6.01
CA THR A 40 6.91 11.11 -4.62
C THR A 40 6.10 9.86 -4.28
N SER A 41 5.23 9.40 -5.19
CA SER A 41 4.44 8.20 -4.96
C SER A 41 5.30 6.94 -4.84
N HIS A 42 6.44 6.89 -5.54
CA HIS A 42 7.38 5.78 -5.42
C HIS A 42 8.06 5.73 -4.05
N GLN A 43 8.14 6.85 -3.35
CA GLN A 43 8.77 6.91 -2.02
C GLN A 43 7.84 6.43 -0.91
N LEU A 44 6.53 6.30 -1.17
CA LEU A 44 5.56 5.91 -0.14
C LEU A 44 5.85 4.53 0.44
N ALA A 45 6.26 3.58 -0.39
CA ALA A 45 6.54 2.22 0.08
C ALA A 45 7.65 2.21 1.13
N GLU A 46 8.74 2.94 0.91
CA GLU A 46 9.85 3.02 1.86
C GLU A 46 9.41 3.69 3.16
N CYS A 47 8.63 4.77 3.06
CA CYS A 47 8.13 5.48 4.23
C CYS A 47 7.19 4.60 5.05
N TYR A 48 6.29 3.88 4.39
CA TYR A 48 5.33 3.00 5.06
C TYR A 48 6.04 1.80 5.70
N GLU A 49 7.03 1.23 5.01
CA GLU A 49 7.81 0.13 5.55
C GLU A 49 8.55 0.54 6.83
N ALA A 50 9.14 1.74 6.84
CA ALA A 50 9.83 2.26 8.01
C ALA A 50 8.87 2.45 9.20
N VAL A 51 7.66 2.98 8.94
CA VAL A 51 6.64 3.14 9.98
C VAL A 51 6.19 1.78 10.52
N ALA A 52 5.92 0.83 9.64
CA ALA A 52 5.52 -0.52 10.05
C ALA A 52 6.59 -1.19 10.91
N HIS A 53 7.85 -1.04 10.52
CA HIS A 53 8.98 -1.59 11.27
C HIS A 53 9.09 -0.98 12.67
N ARG A 54 8.95 0.36 12.77
CA ARG A 54 9.01 1.04 14.06
C ARG A 54 7.88 0.63 15.00
N LEU A 55 6.70 0.36 14.44
CA LEU A 55 5.52 0.00 15.23
C LEU A 55 5.38 -1.52 15.45
N GLY A 56 6.22 -2.32 14.82
CA GLY A 56 6.17 -3.78 14.97
C GLY A 56 4.95 -4.42 14.32
N ILE A 57 4.41 -3.81 13.26
CA ILE A 57 3.30 -4.38 12.50
C ILE A 57 3.77 -4.92 11.15
N ALA A 58 2.94 -5.74 10.51
CA ALA A 58 3.25 -6.31 9.23
C ALA A 58 3.19 -5.26 8.12
N PHE A 59 3.94 -5.50 7.05
CA PHE A 59 4.02 -4.61 5.90
C PHE A 59 3.89 -5.39 4.60
N ALA A 60 3.20 -4.83 3.63
CA ALA A 60 3.16 -5.36 2.26
C ALA A 60 3.21 -4.18 1.27
N ASP A 61 3.91 -4.40 0.16
CA ASP A 61 4.07 -3.38 -0.88
C ASP A 61 3.28 -3.80 -2.13
N ALA A 62 2.13 -3.16 -2.35
CA ALA A 62 1.31 -3.43 -3.52
C ALA A 62 1.99 -2.99 -4.82
N GLY A 63 3.02 -2.17 -4.75
CA GLY A 63 3.82 -1.81 -5.92
C GLY A 63 4.55 -2.99 -6.54
N ALA A 64 4.75 -4.08 -5.78
CA ALA A 64 5.37 -5.29 -6.27
C ALA A 64 4.39 -6.28 -6.90
N TRP A 65 3.09 -5.98 -6.92
CA TRP A 65 2.05 -6.92 -7.36
C TRP A 65 1.61 -6.74 -8.81
N ASN A 66 2.28 -5.85 -9.55
CA ASN A 66 1.94 -5.54 -10.97
C ASN A 66 0.48 -5.08 -11.13
N VAL A 67 0.04 -4.20 -10.25
CA VAL A 67 -1.33 -3.68 -10.29
C VAL A 67 -1.45 -2.67 -11.43
N GLY A 68 -2.19 -3.02 -12.47
CA GLY A 68 -2.44 -2.12 -13.59
C GLY A 68 -3.33 -0.95 -13.20
N LEU A 69 -3.00 0.24 -13.72
CA LEU A 69 -3.74 1.45 -13.46
C LEU A 69 -4.64 1.80 -14.65
N ALA A 70 -5.72 2.53 -14.37
CA ALA A 70 -6.62 3.04 -15.38
C ALA A 70 -5.99 4.24 -16.10
N TYR A 71 -6.69 4.80 -17.08
CA TYR A 71 -6.19 5.92 -17.89
C TYR A 71 -5.81 7.16 -17.08
N ASP A 72 -6.35 7.32 -15.88
CA ASP A 72 -6.04 8.47 -15.04
C ASP A 72 -4.68 8.37 -14.33
N GLY A 73 -4.04 7.22 -14.33
CA GLY A 73 -2.75 6.99 -13.70
C GLY A 73 -2.81 6.78 -12.19
N VAL A 74 -4.01 6.67 -11.61
CA VAL A 74 -4.25 6.60 -10.16
C VAL A 74 -5.11 5.40 -9.78
N HIS A 75 -6.30 5.28 -10.38
CA HIS A 75 -7.22 4.20 -10.06
C HIS A 75 -6.80 2.89 -10.72
N PHE A 76 -7.22 1.77 -10.15
CA PHE A 76 -6.90 0.46 -10.71
C PHE A 76 -7.73 0.20 -11.96
N SER A 77 -7.12 -0.43 -12.98
CA SER A 77 -7.84 -1.05 -14.07
C SER A 77 -8.59 -2.29 -13.57
N GLU A 78 -9.43 -2.90 -14.41
CA GLU A 78 -10.10 -4.15 -14.05
C GLU A 78 -9.09 -5.24 -13.70
N GLU A 79 -8.07 -5.39 -14.55
CA GLU A 79 -6.99 -6.35 -14.31
C GLU A 79 -6.17 -5.97 -13.08
N GLY A 80 -6.02 -4.67 -12.82
CA GLY A 80 -5.34 -4.17 -11.65
C GLY A 80 -6.04 -4.55 -10.35
N HIS A 81 -7.37 -4.48 -10.32
CA HIS A 81 -8.15 -4.95 -9.16
C HIS A 81 -7.92 -6.43 -8.89
N LEU A 82 -7.86 -7.24 -9.94
CA LEU A 82 -7.61 -8.66 -9.80
C LEU A 82 -6.20 -8.94 -9.29
N ALA A 83 -5.20 -8.23 -9.83
CA ALA A 83 -3.82 -8.37 -9.38
C ALA A 83 -3.66 -7.96 -7.92
N PHE A 84 -4.34 -6.87 -7.52
CA PHE A 84 -4.34 -6.42 -6.13
C PHE A 84 -4.97 -7.47 -5.21
N ALA A 85 -6.10 -8.04 -5.60
CA ALA A 85 -6.76 -9.07 -4.81
C ALA A 85 -5.87 -10.30 -4.62
N LYS A 86 -5.17 -10.72 -5.65
CA LYS A 86 -4.24 -11.85 -5.56
C LYS A 86 -3.06 -11.54 -4.64
N GLY A 87 -2.51 -10.34 -4.74
CA GLY A 87 -1.43 -9.88 -3.86
C GLY A 87 -1.87 -9.84 -2.41
N MET A 88 -3.06 -9.30 -2.15
CA MET A 88 -3.63 -9.27 -0.80
C MET A 88 -3.83 -10.66 -0.24
N GLN A 89 -4.34 -11.58 -1.04
CA GLN A 89 -4.54 -12.96 -0.60
C GLN A 89 -3.23 -13.60 -0.15
N LYS A 90 -2.17 -13.44 -0.94
CA LYS A 90 -0.86 -13.98 -0.59
C LYS A 90 -0.29 -13.33 0.68
N ALA A 91 -0.46 -12.00 0.81
CA ALA A 91 0.01 -11.29 1.99
C ALA A 91 -0.72 -11.74 3.25
N LEU A 92 -2.04 -11.92 3.18
CA LEU A 92 -2.84 -12.37 4.30
C LEU A 92 -2.52 -13.82 4.67
N ASP A 93 -2.32 -14.69 3.69
CA ASP A 93 -1.93 -16.08 3.93
C ASP A 93 -0.59 -16.16 4.67
N ALA A 94 0.34 -15.27 4.34
CA ALA A 94 1.64 -15.22 5.02
C ALA A 94 1.52 -14.74 6.48
N LEU A 95 0.47 -13.95 6.80
CA LEU A 95 0.25 -13.44 8.16
C LEU A 95 -0.52 -14.41 9.05
N LEU A 96 -1.33 -15.23 8.45
CA LEU A 96 -2.16 -16.20 9.17
C LEU A 96 -1.47 -17.54 9.29
#